data_a354b19eaf92afc74e606a2869371112
#
_entry.id   a354b19eaf92afc74e606a2869371112
#
_cell.length_a   1.000
_cell.length_b   1.000
_cell.length_c   1.000
_cell.angle_alpha   90.00
_cell.angle_beta   90.00
_cell.angle_gamma   90.00
#
_symmetry.space_group_name_H-M   'P 1'
#
loop_
_entity.id
_entity.type
_entity.pdbx_description
1 polymer ?
#
loop_
_entity_poly.entity_id
_entity_poly.type
_entity_poly.pdbx_seq_one_letter_code
_entity_poly.pdbx_strand_id
1 'polypeptide(L)'
;MKVLNVCLLLIVTLLMFRPVVAQNNAEPMTFSQFKEQKDLQIDNGFYTVYRLGDKYYLEIPMEGMEKEVLITTQVVRGYSAFLSEASGVVRFSIGKNNRVQVIRNRVTDVAADSTDYCMANAIRKSGLVPVDFTLPIVAWGENKQSVIIELTNELNNPGSGLFKVSSYSLLSHPDPNLSGIDGFRILDQGVVFSVTRTQSDYYANPQMQQG
;
A
#
# COMPACT_ATOMS: atom_id res chain seq x y z
N MET A 1 -16.94 -50.04 25.05
CA MET A 1 -17.48 -49.27 23.92
C MET A 1 -17.59 -47.75 24.16
N LYS A 2 -18.06 -47.25 25.30
CA LYS A 2 -18.20 -45.79 25.56
C LYS A 2 -16.87 -45.01 25.58
N VAL A 3 -15.81 -45.61 26.16
CA VAL A 3 -14.47 -44.95 26.27
C VAL A 3 -13.81 -44.82 24.90
N LEU A 4 -13.97 -45.80 24.01
CA LEU A 4 -13.40 -45.79 22.67
C LEU A 4 -14.04 -44.70 21.82
N ASN A 5 -15.34 -44.45 21.94
CA ASN A 5 -16.04 -43.40 21.21
C ASN A 5 -15.64 -42.00 21.69
N VAL A 6 -15.37 -41.81 23.00
CA VAL A 6 -14.89 -40.52 23.55
C VAL A 6 -13.48 -40.21 23.08
N CYS A 7 -12.59 -41.20 23.04
CA CYS A 7 -11.24 -41.01 22.50
C CYS A 7 -11.25 -40.70 21.00
N LEU A 8 -12.12 -41.34 20.22
CA LEU A 8 -12.27 -41.07 18.79
C LEU A 8 -12.80 -39.63 18.54
N LEU A 9 -13.76 -39.18 19.36
CA LEU A 9 -14.29 -37.82 19.27
C LEU A 9 -13.23 -36.77 19.62
N LEU A 10 -12.38 -37.01 20.63
CA LEU A 10 -11.28 -36.15 21.02
C LEU A 10 -10.19 -36.04 19.94
N ILE A 11 -9.89 -37.15 19.25
CA ILE A 11 -8.91 -37.15 18.17
C ILE A 11 -9.44 -36.39 16.96
N VAL A 12 -10.73 -36.49 16.64
CA VAL A 12 -11.36 -35.74 15.54
C VAL A 12 -11.41 -34.26 15.83
N THR A 13 -11.68 -33.83 17.07
CA THR A 13 -11.64 -32.43 17.44
C THR A 13 -10.22 -31.83 17.43
N LEU A 14 -9.20 -32.59 17.81
CA LEU A 14 -7.80 -32.16 17.75
C LEU A 14 -7.31 -31.99 16.31
N LEU A 15 -7.81 -32.75 15.35
CA LEU A 15 -7.48 -32.64 13.93
C LEU A 15 -8.14 -31.42 13.24
N MET A 16 -9.19 -30.87 13.84
CA MET A 16 -9.86 -29.66 13.31
C MET A 16 -9.21 -28.34 13.74
N PHE A 17 -8.38 -28.35 14.79
CA PHE A 17 -7.58 -27.19 15.18
C PHE A 17 -6.26 -27.14 14.39
N ARG A 18 -6.33 -26.87 13.09
CA ARG A 18 -5.17 -26.33 12.40
C ARG A 18 -5.10 -24.86 12.77
N PRO A 19 -4.01 -24.39 13.41
CA PRO A 19 -3.79 -22.95 13.52
C PRO A 19 -3.70 -22.44 12.08
N VAL A 20 -4.72 -21.71 11.65
CA VAL A 20 -4.64 -20.91 10.43
C VAL A 20 -3.69 -19.77 10.78
N VAL A 21 -2.40 -20.03 10.71
CA VAL A 21 -1.40 -18.98 10.57
C VAL A 21 -1.58 -18.47 9.15
N ALA A 22 -2.46 -17.50 9.01
CA ALA A 22 -2.58 -16.73 7.79
C ALA A 22 -1.31 -15.87 7.62
N GLN A 23 -0.20 -16.51 7.30
CA GLN A 23 0.88 -15.83 6.61
C GLN A 23 0.36 -15.64 5.18
N ASN A 24 -0.02 -14.40 4.86
CA ASN A 24 -0.30 -13.95 3.49
C ASN A 24 0.99 -13.98 2.64
N ASN A 25 1.59 -15.14 2.49
CA ASN A 25 2.64 -15.44 1.52
C ASN A 25 2.00 -16.19 0.34
N ALA A 26 0.87 -15.70 -0.16
CA ALA A 26 0.35 -16.20 -1.42
C ALA A 26 1.42 -15.94 -2.49
N GLU A 27 1.79 -16.97 -3.21
CA GLU A 27 2.68 -16.81 -4.37
C GLU A 27 2.02 -15.85 -5.36
N PRO A 28 2.77 -14.85 -5.88
CA PRO A 28 2.24 -13.95 -6.89
C PRO A 28 1.76 -14.71 -8.13
N MET A 29 0.65 -14.27 -8.68
CA MET A 29 0.13 -14.82 -9.93
C MET A 29 1.14 -14.61 -11.08
N THR A 30 1.06 -15.47 -12.08
CA THR A 30 1.72 -15.21 -13.36
C THR A 30 0.98 -14.08 -14.09
N PHE A 31 1.65 -13.43 -15.03
CA PHE A 31 1.05 -12.37 -15.84
C PHE A 31 -0.19 -12.85 -16.60
N SER A 32 -0.14 -14.05 -17.19
CA SER A 32 -1.26 -14.64 -17.90
C SER A 32 -2.46 -14.84 -16.99
N GLN A 33 -2.26 -15.44 -15.80
CA GLN A 33 -3.33 -15.63 -14.82
C GLN A 33 -3.96 -14.30 -14.36
N PHE A 34 -3.14 -13.25 -14.24
CA PHE A 34 -3.65 -11.94 -13.87
C PHE A 34 -4.46 -11.32 -14.99
N LYS A 35 -4.00 -11.41 -16.24
CA LYS A 35 -4.70 -10.86 -17.42
C LYS A 35 -5.96 -11.61 -17.83
N GLU A 36 -6.07 -12.88 -17.50
CA GLU A 36 -7.25 -13.71 -17.78
C GLU A 36 -8.43 -13.42 -16.84
N GLN A 37 -8.25 -12.54 -15.85
CA GLN A 37 -9.34 -12.18 -14.95
C GLN A 37 -10.48 -11.49 -15.73
N LYS A 38 -11.69 -11.97 -15.52
CA LYS A 38 -12.88 -11.44 -16.17
C LYS A 38 -13.09 -9.97 -15.79
N ASP A 39 -13.45 -9.15 -16.77
CA ASP A 39 -13.75 -7.72 -16.61
C ASP A 39 -12.55 -6.84 -16.18
N LEU A 40 -11.32 -7.32 -16.42
CA LEU A 40 -10.12 -6.54 -16.18
C LEU A 40 -10.00 -5.41 -17.21
N GLN A 41 -9.97 -4.18 -16.74
CA GLN A 41 -9.70 -2.98 -17.55
C GLN A 41 -8.23 -2.62 -17.43
N ILE A 42 -7.62 -2.14 -18.52
CA ILE A 42 -6.19 -1.86 -18.62
C ILE A 42 -6.00 -0.50 -19.26
N ASP A 43 -5.28 0.38 -18.57
CA ASP A 43 -4.85 1.67 -19.06
C ASP A 43 -3.33 1.76 -19.04
N ASN A 44 -2.73 1.74 -20.23
CA ASN A 44 -1.30 1.65 -20.42
C ASN A 44 -0.61 3.01 -20.26
N GLY A 45 0.55 3.02 -19.62
CA GLY A 45 1.44 4.16 -19.46
C GLY A 45 2.81 3.71 -19.00
N PHE A 46 3.67 4.64 -18.56
CA PHE A 46 4.90 4.28 -17.87
C PHE A 46 4.59 3.41 -16.64
N TYR A 47 3.57 3.83 -15.88
CA TYR A 47 2.88 3.00 -14.91
C TYR A 47 1.56 2.56 -15.52
N THR A 48 1.37 1.27 -15.74
CA THR A 48 0.10 0.73 -16.20
C THR A 48 -0.86 0.55 -15.02
N VAL A 49 -2.10 1.02 -15.18
CA VAL A 49 -3.14 0.84 -14.19
C VAL A 49 -4.12 -0.23 -14.65
N TYR A 50 -4.42 -1.15 -13.76
CA TYR A 50 -5.46 -2.15 -13.95
C TYR A 50 -6.60 -1.88 -12.99
N ARG A 51 -7.82 -2.07 -13.47
CA ARG A 51 -9.03 -2.01 -12.67
C ARG A 51 -9.80 -3.32 -12.80
N LEU A 52 -10.16 -3.90 -11.67
CA LEU A 52 -10.98 -5.11 -11.58
C LEU A 52 -12.10 -4.86 -10.55
N GLY A 53 -13.30 -4.54 -11.04
CA GLY A 53 -14.38 -4.05 -10.17
C GLY A 53 -13.96 -2.79 -9.43
N ASP A 54 -13.94 -2.86 -8.10
CA ASP A 54 -13.54 -1.75 -7.22
C ASP A 54 -12.05 -1.78 -6.83
N LYS A 55 -11.30 -2.72 -7.37
CA LYS A 55 -9.87 -2.87 -7.11
C LYS A 55 -9.02 -2.21 -8.17
N TYR A 56 -8.00 -1.51 -7.71
CA TYR A 56 -7.02 -0.82 -8.54
C TYR A 56 -5.62 -1.37 -8.30
N TYR A 57 -4.94 -1.67 -9.38
CA TYR A 57 -3.59 -2.22 -9.36
C TYR A 57 -2.66 -1.31 -10.16
N LEU A 58 -1.44 -1.22 -9.72
CA LEU A 58 -0.38 -0.49 -10.39
C LEU A 58 0.71 -1.46 -10.83
N GLU A 59 1.04 -1.43 -12.09
CA GLU A 59 2.21 -2.10 -12.61
C GLU A 59 3.38 -1.14 -12.63
N ILE A 60 4.44 -1.52 -11.94
CA ILE A 60 5.68 -0.76 -11.84
C ILE A 60 6.74 -1.49 -12.69
N PRO A 61 7.25 -0.88 -13.76
CA PRO A 61 8.31 -1.48 -14.56
C PRO A 61 9.62 -1.61 -13.76
N MET A 62 10.41 -2.64 -14.06
CA MET A 62 11.70 -2.84 -13.38
C MET A 62 12.65 -1.66 -13.57
N GLU A 63 12.57 -0.98 -14.70
CA GLU A 63 13.35 0.25 -14.94
C GLU A 63 12.93 1.41 -14.03
N GLY A 64 11.72 1.38 -13.45
CA GLY A 64 11.21 2.33 -12.45
C GLY A 64 11.60 1.97 -11.02
N MET A 65 12.06 0.74 -10.79
CA MET A 65 12.55 0.33 -9.48
C MET A 65 13.84 1.05 -9.13
N GLU A 66 14.07 1.28 -7.84
CA GLU A 66 15.22 2.02 -7.30
C GLU A 66 15.33 3.48 -7.77
N LYS A 67 14.38 3.96 -8.61
CA LYS A 67 14.28 5.38 -8.98
C LYS A 67 13.45 6.15 -7.97
N GLU A 68 13.74 7.44 -7.85
CA GLU A 68 12.98 8.36 -7.02
C GLU A 68 11.67 8.73 -7.70
N VAL A 69 10.57 8.57 -6.98
CA VAL A 69 9.21 8.88 -7.41
C VAL A 69 8.63 9.92 -6.48
N LEU A 70 8.20 11.04 -7.02
CA LEU A 70 7.47 12.06 -6.26
C LEU A 70 6.01 11.61 -6.10
N ILE A 71 5.57 11.51 -4.86
CA ILE A 71 4.17 11.31 -4.52
C ILE A 71 3.63 12.60 -3.92
N THR A 72 2.54 13.09 -4.49
CA THR A 72 1.84 14.27 -3.99
C THR A 72 0.37 13.92 -3.75
N THR A 73 -0.13 14.29 -2.60
CA THR A 73 -1.55 14.20 -2.26
C THR A 73 -2.07 15.59 -1.97
N GLN A 74 -3.11 16.01 -2.66
CA GLN A 74 -3.71 17.32 -2.50
C GLN A 74 -5.22 17.21 -2.28
N VAL A 75 -5.74 17.91 -1.29
CA VAL A 75 -7.18 18.06 -1.08
C VAL A 75 -7.68 19.20 -1.96
N VAL A 76 -8.44 18.87 -3.00
CA VAL A 76 -8.96 19.86 -3.98
C VAL A 76 -10.36 20.35 -3.63
N ARG A 77 -11.10 19.64 -2.77
CA ARG A 77 -12.43 20.00 -2.29
C ARG A 77 -12.66 19.40 -0.91
N GLY A 78 -13.15 20.18 0.03
CA GLY A 78 -13.46 19.70 1.39
C GLY A 78 -14.08 20.79 2.23
N TYR A 79 -14.54 20.39 3.43
CA TYR A 79 -15.15 21.30 4.40
C TYR A 79 -14.16 22.33 4.98
N SER A 80 -12.87 22.00 5.02
CA SER A 80 -11.84 22.90 5.53
C SER A 80 -11.30 23.78 4.40
N ALA A 81 -11.25 25.08 4.62
CA ALA A 81 -10.62 26.04 3.72
C ALA A 81 -9.10 25.86 3.62
N PHE A 82 -8.53 25.00 4.44
CA PHE A 82 -7.11 24.65 4.40
C PHE A 82 -6.90 23.47 3.46
N LEU A 83 -6.49 23.78 2.23
CA LEU A 83 -6.02 22.77 1.30
C LEU A 83 -4.80 22.09 1.91
N SER A 84 -4.97 20.85 2.34
CA SER A 84 -3.86 20.05 2.83
C SER A 84 -3.14 19.45 1.65
N GLU A 85 -1.84 19.68 1.60
CA GLU A 85 -0.95 19.03 0.66
C GLU A 85 0.08 18.24 1.43
N ALA A 86 0.33 17.02 0.98
CA ALA A 86 1.43 16.20 1.45
C ALA A 86 2.20 15.70 0.24
N SER A 87 3.50 15.91 0.27
CA SER A 87 4.39 15.41 -0.77
C SER A 87 5.55 14.65 -0.14
N GLY A 88 6.12 13.75 -0.91
CA GLY A 88 7.28 13.01 -0.47
C GLY A 88 7.92 12.25 -1.63
N VAL A 89 9.21 12.08 -1.55
CA VAL A 89 9.95 11.26 -2.49
C VAL A 89 10.08 9.87 -1.92
N VAL A 90 9.67 8.89 -2.69
CA VAL A 90 9.78 7.47 -2.36
C VAL A 90 10.57 6.74 -3.42
N ARG A 91 11.05 5.57 -3.06
CA ARG A 91 11.67 4.60 -3.96
C ARG A 91 11.04 3.26 -3.74
N PHE A 92 10.72 2.57 -4.82
CA PHE A 92 10.25 1.20 -4.79
C PHE A 92 11.42 0.24 -4.95
N SER A 93 11.48 -0.76 -4.10
CA SER A 93 12.51 -1.80 -4.14
C SER A 93 11.88 -3.17 -3.95
N ILE A 94 12.46 -4.20 -4.56
CA ILE A 94 11.99 -5.57 -4.36
C ILE A 94 12.57 -6.10 -3.05
N GLY A 95 11.68 -6.42 -2.13
CA GLY A 95 12.01 -7.01 -0.86
C GLY A 95 11.94 -8.53 -0.84
N LYS A 96 12.12 -9.11 0.34
CA LYS A 96 11.92 -10.53 0.59
C LYS A 96 10.43 -10.89 0.53
N ASN A 97 10.14 -12.18 0.35
CA ASN A 97 8.78 -12.74 0.42
C ASN A 97 7.80 -12.12 -0.59
N ASN A 98 8.26 -11.87 -1.82
CA ASN A 98 7.43 -11.30 -2.89
C ASN A 98 6.72 -10.01 -2.47
N ARG A 99 7.47 -9.07 -1.92
CA ARG A 99 6.94 -7.77 -1.50
C ARG A 99 7.74 -6.65 -2.14
N VAL A 100 7.04 -5.59 -2.50
CA VAL A 100 7.65 -4.30 -2.85
C VAL A 100 7.84 -3.52 -1.55
N GLN A 101 9.04 -3.08 -1.29
CA GLN A 101 9.38 -2.17 -0.21
C GLN A 101 9.19 -0.74 -0.69
N VAL A 102 8.53 0.07 0.11
CA VAL A 102 8.42 1.51 -0.09
C VAL A 102 9.39 2.19 0.87
N ILE A 103 10.37 2.82 0.29
CA ILE A 103 11.46 3.48 0.99
C ILE A 103 11.27 4.98 0.82
N ARG A 104 10.98 5.70 1.91
CA ARG A 104 10.87 7.16 1.86
C ARG A 104 12.24 7.78 1.95
N ASN A 105 12.56 8.63 0.98
CA ASN A 105 13.81 9.35 1.02
C ASN A 105 13.72 10.43 2.12
N ARG A 106 14.42 10.19 3.22
CA ARG A 106 14.62 11.16 4.29
C ARG A 106 16.07 11.61 4.19
N VAL A 107 16.27 12.89 3.97
CA VAL A 107 17.62 13.47 4.12
C VAL A 107 17.92 13.48 5.62
N THR A 108 18.57 12.41 6.07
CA THR A 108 18.89 12.27 7.49
C THR A 108 20.26 12.81 7.83
N ASP A 109 21.28 12.50 7.04
CA ASP A 109 22.61 13.02 7.27
C ASP A 109 23.42 13.00 5.97
N VAL A 110 23.95 14.14 5.58
CA VAL A 110 24.91 14.26 4.49
C VAL A 110 26.26 14.57 5.11
N ALA A 111 27.28 13.79 4.80
CA ALA A 111 28.63 14.18 5.18
C ALA A 111 28.96 15.53 4.56
N ALA A 112 29.28 16.51 5.39
CA ALA A 112 29.65 17.85 4.93
C ALA A 112 30.91 17.84 4.06
N ASP A 113 31.73 16.80 4.20
CA ASP A 113 32.93 16.57 3.41
C ASP A 113 32.90 15.13 2.87
N SER A 114 32.69 15.00 1.58
CA SER A 114 32.72 13.70 0.90
C SER A 114 34.12 13.08 0.80
N THR A 115 35.16 13.83 1.14
CA THR A 115 36.55 13.34 1.17
C THR A 115 36.90 12.65 2.47
N ASP A 116 36.11 12.89 3.55
CA ASP A 116 36.27 12.15 4.81
C ASP A 116 35.67 10.74 4.70
N TYR A 117 36.54 9.82 4.28
CA TYR A 117 36.18 8.41 4.11
C TYR A 117 35.64 7.77 5.42
N CYS A 118 36.14 8.18 6.56
CA CYS A 118 35.71 7.64 7.86
C CYS A 118 34.28 8.09 8.18
N MET A 119 33.96 9.37 7.99
CA MET A 119 32.64 9.92 8.23
C MET A 119 31.63 9.36 7.21
N ALA A 120 31.96 9.36 5.93
CA ALA A 120 31.11 8.81 4.89
C ALA A 120 30.82 7.31 5.13
N ASN A 121 31.80 6.56 5.61
CA ASN A 121 31.63 5.15 5.91
C ASN A 121 30.82 4.91 7.19
N ALA A 122 30.96 5.78 8.21
CA ALA A 122 30.14 5.75 9.41
C ALA A 122 28.68 6.05 9.09
N ILE A 123 28.40 7.10 8.30
CA ILE A 123 27.05 7.46 7.83
C ILE A 123 26.46 6.33 7.01
N ARG A 124 27.21 5.74 6.08
CA ARG A 124 26.75 4.60 5.28
C ARG A 124 26.41 3.37 6.12
N LYS A 125 27.17 3.11 7.19
CA LYS A 125 26.93 1.98 8.10
C LYS A 125 25.82 2.23 9.10
N SER A 126 25.64 3.46 9.58
CA SER A 126 24.58 3.86 10.49
C SER A 126 23.27 4.23 9.77
N GLY A 127 23.38 4.63 8.51
CA GLY A 127 22.23 4.99 7.65
C GLY A 127 21.49 3.76 7.17
N LEU A 128 20.78 3.08 8.08
CA LEU A 128 19.73 2.17 7.69
C LEU A 128 18.64 3.00 7.01
N VAL A 129 18.49 2.84 5.70
CA VAL A 129 17.39 3.46 4.97
C VAL A 129 16.11 2.78 5.46
N PRO A 130 15.24 3.49 6.21
CA PRO A 130 14.06 2.86 6.78
C PRO A 130 13.09 2.50 5.67
N VAL A 131 12.66 1.24 5.66
CA VAL A 131 11.51 0.82 4.86
C VAL A 131 10.27 1.32 5.59
N ASP A 132 9.52 2.24 4.97
CA ASP A 132 8.30 2.77 5.59
C ASP A 132 7.25 1.69 5.73
N PHE A 133 7.01 0.93 4.65
CA PHE A 133 6.09 -0.20 4.63
C PHE A 133 6.33 -1.08 3.41
N THR A 134 5.60 -2.17 3.31
CA THR A 134 5.73 -3.11 2.19
C THR A 134 4.37 -3.45 1.61
N LEU A 135 4.30 -3.57 0.29
CA LEU A 135 3.12 -4.01 -0.45
C LEU A 135 3.35 -5.40 -1.02
N PRO A 136 2.37 -6.31 -0.95
CA PRO A 136 2.50 -7.62 -1.57
C PRO A 136 2.51 -7.48 -3.10
N ILE A 137 3.36 -8.25 -3.76
CA ILE A 137 3.30 -8.43 -5.20
C ILE A 137 2.12 -9.35 -5.50
N VAL A 138 1.13 -8.84 -6.23
CA VAL A 138 -0.06 -9.59 -6.63
C VAL A 138 0.24 -10.47 -7.82
N ALA A 139 0.98 -9.92 -8.79
CA ALA A 139 1.44 -10.66 -9.96
C ALA A 139 2.79 -10.11 -10.45
N TRP A 140 3.54 -10.96 -11.14
CA TRP A 140 4.67 -10.53 -11.93
C TRP A 140 4.17 -10.11 -13.32
N GLY A 141 4.72 -9.05 -13.88
CA GLY A 141 4.50 -8.71 -15.26
C GLY A 141 5.18 -9.67 -16.25
N GLU A 142 5.02 -9.39 -17.53
CA GLU A 142 5.55 -10.24 -18.57
C GLU A 142 7.08 -10.41 -18.44
N ASN A 143 7.52 -11.67 -18.47
CA ASN A 143 8.94 -12.02 -18.29
C ASN A 143 9.58 -11.43 -17.02
N LYS A 144 8.81 -11.13 -15.99
CA LYS A 144 9.24 -10.47 -14.76
C LYS A 144 9.88 -9.09 -14.99
N GLN A 145 9.50 -8.40 -16.05
CA GLN A 145 9.98 -7.05 -16.35
C GLN A 145 9.23 -5.94 -15.58
N SER A 146 8.23 -6.33 -14.81
CA SER A 146 7.47 -5.44 -13.94
C SER A 146 6.87 -6.20 -12.77
N VAL A 147 6.36 -5.45 -11.79
CA VAL A 147 5.58 -5.99 -10.67
C VAL A 147 4.23 -5.31 -10.61
N ILE A 148 3.20 -6.06 -10.25
CA ILE A 148 1.83 -5.56 -10.08
C ILE A 148 1.50 -5.60 -8.59
N ILE A 149 1.12 -4.45 -8.06
CA ILE A 149 0.72 -4.25 -6.66
C ILE A 149 -0.71 -3.74 -6.58
N GLU A 150 -1.44 -4.08 -5.53
CA GLU A 150 -2.78 -3.53 -5.28
C GLU A 150 -2.66 -2.20 -4.51
N LEU A 151 -3.31 -1.15 -5.01
CA LEU A 151 -3.30 0.17 -4.39
C LEU A 151 -4.63 0.56 -3.74
N THR A 152 -5.67 -0.23 -3.86
CA THR A 152 -7.04 0.11 -3.41
C THR A 152 -7.06 0.56 -1.95
N ASN A 153 -6.47 -0.23 -1.06
CA ASN A 153 -6.42 0.10 0.36
C ASN A 153 -5.58 1.34 0.66
N GLU A 154 -4.47 1.53 -0.07
CA GLU A 154 -3.60 2.68 0.10
C GLU A 154 -4.29 3.98 -0.33
N LEU A 155 -5.08 3.92 -1.40
CA LEU A 155 -5.83 5.07 -1.91
C LEU A 155 -7.02 5.42 -1.00
N ASN A 156 -7.75 4.42 -0.51
CA ASN A 156 -8.94 4.64 0.31
C ASN A 156 -8.64 5.00 1.77
N ASN A 157 -7.47 4.60 2.29
CA ASN A 157 -7.10 4.86 3.67
C ASN A 157 -6.27 6.15 3.81
N PRO A 158 -6.82 7.23 4.40
CA PRO A 158 -6.10 8.50 4.60
C PRO A 158 -4.91 8.37 5.56
N GLY A 159 -4.86 7.32 6.36
CA GLY A 159 -3.76 6.99 7.25
C GLY A 159 -2.67 6.14 6.60
N SER A 160 -2.86 5.73 5.34
CA SER A 160 -1.87 4.92 4.64
C SER A 160 -0.55 5.67 4.48
N GLY A 161 0.55 4.94 4.62
CA GLY A 161 1.88 5.52 4.55
C GLY A 161 2.19 6.17 3.20
N LEU A 162 1.60 5.66 2.10
CA LEU A 162 1.91 6.11 0.74
C LEU A 162 1.23 7.44 0.39
N PHE A 163 -0.07 7.57 0.68
CA PHE A 163 -0.89 8.72 0.30
C PHE A 163 -1.41 9.48 1.54
N LYS A 164 -0.55 9.64 2.52
CA LYS A 164 -0.90 10.30 3.77
C LYS A 164 -1.27 11.76 3.54
N VAL A 165 -2.47 12.13 3.94
CA VAL A 165 -2.91 13.53 4.06
C VAL A 165 -2.59 14.01 5.47
N SER A 166 -2.34 15.30 5.66
CA SER A 166 -1.86 15.87 6.92
C SER A 166 -2.71 15.49 8.14
N SER A 167 -2.14 15.62 9.31
CA SER A 167 -2.59 15.12 10.61
C SER A 167 -4.03 15.47 11.03
N TYR A 168 -4.67 16.42 10.37
CA TYR A 168 -6.07 16.76 10.66
C TYR A 168 -7.05 15.65 10.30
N SER A 169 -6.70 14.78 9.36
CA SER A 169 -7.53 13.65 8.95
C SER A 169 -7.44 12.44 9.88
N LEU A 170 -6.55 12.46 10.87
CA LEU A 170 -6.37 11.36 11.83
C LEU A 170 -7.48 11.29 12.88
N LEU A 171 -8.30 12.33 13.01
CA LEU A 171 -9.35 12.41 14.03
C LEU A 171 -10.70 11.88 13.54
N SER A 172 -10.83 11.58 12.25
CA SER A 172 -12.08 11.10 11.68
C SER A 172 -11.88 9.74 11.01
N HIS A 173 -12.83 8.86 11.22
CA HIS A 173 -12.84 7.57 10.57
C HIS A 173 -13.53 7.73 9.21
N PRO A 174 -12.87 7.36 8.09
CA PRO A 174 -13.54 7.39 6.79
C PRO A 174 -14.70 6.40 6.80
N ASP A 175 -15.83 6.84 6.27
CA ASP A 175 -16.95 5.94 6.03
C ASP A 175 -16.67 5.15 4.74
N PRO A 176 -16.45 3.84 4.82
CA PRO A 176 -16.11 3.03 3.66
C PRO A 176 -17.26 2.94 2.63
N ASN A 177 -18.51 3.21 3.05
CA ASN A 177 -19.67 3.19 2.15
C ASN A 177 -19.81 4.48 1.32
N LEU A 178 -19.19 5.56 1.80
CA LEU A 178 -19.26 6.88 1.17
C LEU A 178 -17.90 7.33 0.63
N SER A 179 -16.88 6.50 0.75
CA SER A 179 -15.53 6.78 0.29
C SER A 179 -15.18 5.84 -0.86
N GLY A 180 -14.43 6.32 -1.82
CA GLY A 180 -14.04 5.49 -2.94
C GLY A 180 -13.11 6.19 -3.92
N ILE A 181 -12.61 5.43 -4.87
CA ILE A 181 -11.78 5.91 -5.95
C ILE A 181 -12.70 6.32 -7.10
N ASP A 182 -12.77 7.63 -7.39
CA ASP A 182 -13.65 8.19 -8.43
C ASP A 182 -13.10 7.92 -9.83
N GLY A 183 -11.79 7.76 -9.95
CA GLY A 183 -11.14 7.50 -11.22
C GLY A 183 -9.64 7.81 -11.18
N PHE A 184 -9.03 7.69 -12.35
CA PHE A 184 -7.61 8.01 -12.52
C PHE A 184 -7.34 8.58 -13.92
N ARG A 185 -6.15 9.14 -14.08
CA ARG A 185 -5.65 9.64 -15.35
C ARG A 185 -4.18 9.26 -15.51
N ILE A 186 -3.84 8.65 -16.62
CA ILE A 186 -2.47 8.36 -17.00
C ILE A 186 -1.80 9.64 -17.50
N LEU A 187 -0.58 9.86 -17.08
CA LEU A 187 0.33 10.90 -17.56
C LEU A 187 1.55 10.22 -18.20
N ASP A 188 2.38 10.99 -18.91
CA ASP A 188 3.57 10.46 -19.61
C ASP A 188 4.51 9.69 -18.66
N GLN A 189 4.69 10.18 -17.44
CA GLN A 189 5.59 9.56 -16.45
C GLN A 189 4.92 9.37 -15.08
N GLY A 190 3.60 9.28 -15.03
CA GLY A 190 2.90 9.16 -13.77
C GLY A 190 1.43 8.81 -13.89
N VAL A 191 0.77 8.76 -12.75
CA VAL A 191 -0.67 8.51 -12.62
C VAL A 191 -1.25 9.45 -11.59
N VAL A 192 -2.41 10.02 -11.89
CA VAL A 192 -3.21 10.80 -10.94
C VAL A 192 -4.46 10.01 -10.60
N PHE A 193 -4.67 9.74 -9.32
CA PHE A 193 -5.91 9.16 -8.81
C PHE A 193 -6.78 10.24 -8.19
N SER A 194 -8.07 10.18 -8.45
CA SER A 194 -9.10 11.00 -7.79
C SER A 194 -9.84 10.14 -6.80
N VAL A 195 -9.89 10.57 -5.54
CA VAL A 195 -10.47 9.79 -4.44
C VAL A 195 -11.40 10.69 -3.64
N THR A 196 -12.63 10.27 -3.46
CA THR A 196 -13.56 10.87 -2.50
C THR A 196 -13.44 10.16 -1.17
N ARG A 197 -13.22 10.92 -0.10
CA ARG A 197 -13.18 10.41 1.27
C ARG A 197 -14.20 11.16 2.10
N THR A 198 -15.23 10.46 2.52
CA THR A 198 -16.24 10.98 3.44
C THR A 198 -15.85 10.56 4.85
N GLN A 199 -15.83 11.52 5.74
CA GLN A 199 -15.50 11.31 7.14
C GLN A 199 -16.78 11.44 7.96
N SER A 200 -17.02 10.50 8.85
CA SER A 200 -18.09 10.66 9.85
C SER A 200 -17.61 11.64 10.92
N ASP A 201 -18.41 12.67 11.19
CA ASP A 201 -18.13 13.57 12.29
C ASP A 201 -18.14 12.82 13.61
N TYR A 202 -17.03 12.89 14.34
CA TYR A 202 -16.90 12.32 15.68
C TYR A 202 -17.95 12.89 16.67
N TYR A 203 -18.42 14.12 16.40
CA TYR A 203 -19.45 14.80 17.20
C TYR A 203 -20.88 14.38 16.88
N ALA A 204 -21.11 13.60 15.85
CA ALA A 204 -22.44 13.11 15.50
C ALA A 204 -22.84 11.85 16.29
N ASN A 205 -22.02 11.38 17.22
CA ASN A 205 -22.36 10.26 18.08
C ASN A 205 -23.17 10.77 19.29
N PRO A 206 -24.51 10.56 19.33
CA PRO A 206 -25.36 11.10 20.40
C PRO A 206 -25.07 10.51 21.78
N GLN A 207 -24.26 9.50 21.88
CA GLN A 207 -23.84 8.89 23.15
C GLN A 207 -22.77 9.68 23.90
N MET A 208 -22.08 10.63 23.29
CA MET A 208 -21.11 11.47 23.98
C MET A 208 -21.66 12.79 24.53
N GLN A 209 -22.93 13.06 24.32
CA GLN A 209 -23.60 14.26 24.89
C GLN A 209 -24.22 14.03 26.28
N GLN A 210 -24.05 12.86 26.89
CA GLN A 210 -24.55 12.52 28.22
C GLN A 210 -23.41 12.22 29.21
N GLY A 211 -22.46 13.12 29.29
CA GLY A 211 -21.37 13.08 30.27
C GLY A 211 -21.27 14.43 30.99
#